data_ddc1ae23780219fb4c7fea9891cdabb6
#
_entry.id   ddc1ae23780219fb4c7fea9891cdabb6
#
_cell.length_a   1.000
_cell.length_b   1.000
_cell.length_c   1.000
_cell.angle_alpha   90.00
_cell.angle_beta   90.00
_cell.angle_gamma   90.00
#
_symmetry.space_group_name_H-M   'P 1'
#
loop_
_entity.id
_entity.type
_entity.pdbx_description
1 polymer ?
#
loop_
_entity_poly.entity_id
_entity_poly.type
_entity_poly.pdbx_seq_one_letter_code
_entity_poly.pdbx_strand_id
1 'polypeptide(L)'
;PVFEAIKFFERGGVNIAVIGQHFPYTPISNPKYMVEGWSFGIRPEVIQKNINKAKKKGAEVVVLLSHNGFDVDQKLALTLQDLDVILTGHTHDAIPEAININNTLLLSSGSHGKYIGRIDLDIKKGKVVDYASKLIPIFSDVINPDPEMTEHINKLRQPYEQECNRVLGKADTLLYRRGNFNGTWDDVICDAIMIERDTE
;
A
#
# COMPACT_ATOMS: atom_id res chain seq x y z
N PRO A 1 15.12 6.28 16.43
CA PRO A 1 14.33 5.97 15.23
C PRO A 1 13.71 7.24 14.68
N VAL A 2 13.64 7.35 13.35
CA VAL A 2 13.07 8.52 12.66
C VAL A 2 11.55 8.53 12.83
N PHE A 3 10.94 7.34 12.95
CA PHE A 3 9.50 7.16 13.13
C PHE A 3 9.19 6.36 14.40
N GLU A 4 8.06 6.69 15.03
CA GLU A 4 7.54 5.91 16.13
C GLU A 4 6.92 4.60 15.61
N ALA A 5 7.12 3.49 16.34
CA ALA A 5 6.53 2.20 15.96
C ALA A 5 5.00 2.17 16.14
N ILE A 6 4.45 3.03 16.98
CA ILE A 6 3.02 3.12 17.30
C ILE A 6 2.62 4.58 17.35
N LYS A 7 1.59 4.96 16.58
CA LYS A 7 0.97 6.29 16.66
C LYS A 7 -0.45 6.14 17.19
N PHE A 8 -0.83 7.05 18.10
CA PHE A 8 -2.18 7.08 18.70
C PHE A 8 -3.02 8.18 18.07
N PHE A 9 -4.29 7.89 17.87
CA PHE A 9 -5.30 8.81 17.36
C PHE A 9 -6.59 8.65 18.17
N GLU A 10 -7.36 9.70 18.26
CA GLU A 10 -8.74 9.65 18.74
C GLU A 10 -9.69 9.98 17.59
N ARG A 11 -10.67 9.14 17.35
CA ARG A 11 -11.71 9.34 16.34
C ARG A 11 -13.04 8.83 16.87
N GLY A 12 -14.08 9.70 16.82
CA GLY A 12 -15.40 9.34 17.31
C GLY A 12 -15.44 8.96 18.79
N GLY A 13 -14.52 9.50 19.61
CA GLY A 13 -14.39 9.15 21.03
C GLY A 13 -13.70 7.82 21.29
N VAL A 14 -13.10 7.18 20.25
CA VAL A 14 -12.39 5.91 20.34
C VAL A 14 -10.89 6.12 20.23
N ASN A 15 -10.11 5.53 21.13
CA ASN A 15 -8.65 5.52 21.09
C ASN A 15 -8.13 4.45 20.14
N ILE A 16 -7.47 4.88 19.06
CA ILE A 16 -6.95 4.02 18.00
C ILE A 16 -5.41 4.04 18.04
N ALA A 17 -4.79 2.87 18.02
CA ALA A 17 -3.36 2.74 17.81
C ALA A 17 -3.07 2.23 16.41
N VAL A 18 -2.18 2.89 15.69
CA VAL A 18 -1.67 2.46 14.39
C VAL A 18 -0.23 2.01 14.54
N ILE A 19 0.05 0.76 14.16
CA ILE A 19 1.37 0.13 14.17
C ILE A 19 1.86 0.03 12.72
N GLY A 20 3.09 0.47 12.44
CA GLY A 20 3.69 0.39 11.11
C GLY A 20 4.51 -0.89 10.91
N GLN A 21 4.33 -1.55 9.78
CA GLN A 21 5.14 -2.66 9.29
C GLN A 21 5.57 -2.38 7.85
N HIS A 22 6.85 -2.16 7.65
CA HIS A 22 7.42 -1.88 6.33
C HIS A 22 7.72 -3.16 5.54
N PHE A 23 8.04 -3.00 4.26
CA PHE A 23 8.37 -4.09 3.34
C PHE A 23 9.60 -4.89 3.83
N PRO A 24 9.46 -6.20 4.11
CA PRO A 24 10.52 -6.99 4.73
C PRO A 24 11.70 -7.27 3.79
N TYR A 25 11.48 -7.22 2.46
CA TYR A 25 12.49 -7.49 1.44
C TYR A 25 13.18 -6.23 0.89
N THR A 26 13.08 -5.10 1.57
CA THR A 26 13.75 -3.85 1.21
C THR A 26 15.25 -4.03 0.91
N PRO A 27 16.03 -4.87 1.62
CA PRO A 27 17.45 -5.09 1.31
C PRO A 27 17.72 -5.81 -0.02
N ILE A 28 16.71 -6.50 -0.57
CA ILE A 28 16.82 -7.16 -1.89
C ILE A 28 16.53 -6.16 -2.99
N SER A 29 15.62 -5.22 -2.73
CA SER A 29 15.14 -4.24 -3.71
C SER A 29 16.01 -2.98 -3.80
N ASN A 30 16.97 -2.81 -2.89
CA ASN A 30 17.77 -1.59 -2.78
C ASN A 30 19.26 -1.89 -2.65
N PRO A 31 20.14 -1.00 -3.15
CA PRO A 31 21.59 -1.10 -2.96
C PRO A 31 21.94 -1.19 -1.46
N LYS A 32 22.91 -2.06 -1.12
CA LYS A 32 23.29 -2.33 0.26
C LYS A 32 23.66 -1.08 1.06
N TYR A 33 24.31 -0.11 0.42
CA TYR A 33 24.71 1.14 1.09
C TYR A 33 23.53 2.01 1.55
N MET A 34 22.34 1.85 0.94
CA MET A 34 21.14 2.59 1.34
C MET A 34 20.47 2.03 2.60
N VAL A 35 20.76 0.80 2.94
CA VAL A 35 20.13 0.07 4.05
C VAL A 35 21.13 -0.40 5.11
N GLU A 36 22.35 0.14 5.07
CA GLU A 36 23.41 -0.23 6.00
C GLU A 36 23.01 0.08 7.45
N GLY A 37 23.24 -0.87 8.34
CA GLY A 37 22.87 -0.77 9.76
C GLY A 37 21.37 -0.92 10.05
N TRP A 38 20.54 -1.15 9.04
CA TRP A 38 19.11 -1.37 9.20
C TRP A 38 18.80 -2.87 9.20
N SER A 39 17.75 -3.24 9.92
CA SER A 39 17.33 -4.63 10.10
C SER A 39 15.86 -4.75 9.66
N PHE A 40 15.62 -5.65 8.73
CA PHE A 40 14.31 -5.88 8.12
C PHE A 40 13.76 -7.27 8.43
N GLY A 41 12.46 -7.47 8.29
CA GLY A 41 11.79 -8.75 8.49
C GLY A 41 10.34 -8.60 8.93
N ILE A 42 9.55 -9.64 8.82
CA ILE A 42 8.12 -9.65 9.18
C ILE A 42 7.93 -9.53 10.70
N ARG A 43 8.65 -10.34 11.48
CA ARG A 43 8.76 -10.30 12.97
C ARG A 43 7.42 -10.25 13.72
N PRO A 44 6.60 -11.29 13.66
CA PRO A 44 5.30 -11.33 14.34
C PRO A 44 5.39 -11.05 15.84
N GLU A 45 6.46 -11.50 16.51
CA GLU A 45 6.71 -11.30 17.93
C GLU A 45 6.88 -9.81 18.30
N VAL A 46 7.50 -9.01 17.40
CA VAL A 46 7.67 -7.57 17.60
C VAL A 46 6.35 -6.84 17.39
N ILE A 47 5.59 -7.25 16.37
CA ILE A 47 4.24 -6.72 16.11
C ILE A 47 3.35 -7.00 17.32
N GLN A 48 3.32 -8.24 17.82
CA GLN A 48 2.53 -8.62 19.00
C GLN A 48 2.94 -7.83 20.26
N LYS A 49 4.22 -7.60 20.47
CA LYS A 49 4.71 -6.75 21.56
C LYS A 49 4.18 -5.32 21.47
N ASN A 50 4.11 -4.77 20.26
CA ASN A 50 3.57 -3.44 20.01
C ASN A 50 2.04 -3.39 20.19
N ILE A 51 1.30 -4.41 19.77
CA ILE A 51 -0.13 -4.56 20.03
C ILE A 51 -0.38 -4.55 21.55
N ASN A 52 0.33 -5.38 22.31
CA ASN A 52 0.19 -5.46 23.76
C ASN A 52 0.53 -4.11 24.45
N LYS A 53 1.53 -3.40 23.93
CA LYS A 53 1.89 -2.05 24.40
C LYS A 53 0.79 -1.04 24.11
N ALA A 54 0.17 -1.12 22.91
CA ALA A 54 -0.95 -0.25 22.51
C ALA A 54 -2.17 -0.46 23.41
N LYS A 55 -2.60 -1.72 23.61
CA LYS A 55 -3.73 -2.07 24.49
C LYS A 55 -3.48 -1.63 25.94
N LYS A 56 -2.25 -1.82 26.50
CA LYS A 56 -1.87 -1.32 27.82
C LYS A 56 -1.93 0.19 27.95
N LYS A 57 -1.78 0.94 26.86
CA LYS A 57 -1.91 2.40 26.81
C LYS A 57 -3.35 2.88 26.56
N GLY A 58 -4.32 1.97 26.55
CA GLY A 58 -5.74 2.30 26.41
C GLY A 58 -6.25 2.34 24.98
N ALA A 59 -5.52 1.75 23.99
CA ALA A 59 -6.06 1.59 22.65
C ALA A 59 -7.25 0.64 22.65
N GLU A 60 -8.38 1.11 22.18
CA GLU A 60 -9.60 0.30 21.99
C GLU A 60 -9.54 -0.44 20.65
N VAL A 61 -8.98 0.19 19.60
CA VAL A 61 -8.78 -0.38 18.28
C VAL A 61 -7.28 -0.35 17.95
N VAL A 62 -6.76 -1.46 17.43
CA VAL A 62 -5.38 -1.56 16.95
C VAL A 62 -5.40 -1.85 15.46
N VAL A 63 -4.72 -1.01 14.70
CA VAL A 63 -4.57 -1.09 13.26
C VAL A 63 -3.12 -1.40 12.91
N LEU A 64 -2.87 -2.41 12.10
CA LEU A 64 -1.58 -2.65 11.47
C LEU A 64 -1.58 -2.03 10.07
N LEU A 65 -0.74 -1.03 9.85
CA LEU A 65 -0.45 -0.48 8.52
C LEU A 65 0.74 -1.26 7.96
N SER A 66 0.45 -2.19 7.05
CA SER A 66 1.39 -3.20 6.59
C SER A 66 1.77 -3.03 5.12
N HIS A 67 3.05 -3.27 4.82
CA HIS A 67 3.55 -3.40 3.45
C HIS A 67 4.16 -4.78 3.17
N ASN A 68 3.68 -5.82 3.88
CA ASN A 68 4.16 -7.20 3.68
C ASN A 68 3.61 -7.87 2.42
N GLY A 69 2.42 -7.47 2.00
CA GLY A 69 1.62 -8.15 0.98
C GLY A 69 0.51 -9.00 1.57
N PHE A 70 -0.49 -9.27 0.74
CA PHE A 70 -1.76 -9.86 1.13
C PHE A 70 -1.62 -11.23 1.81
N ASP A 71 -0.88 -12.16 1.20
CA ASP A 71 -0.72 -13.53 1.72
C ASP A 71 -0.02 -13.57 3.08
N VAL A 72 0.98 -12.70 3.28
CA VAL A 72 1.70 -12.60 4.56
C VAL A 72 0.78 -12.03 5.63
N ASP A 73 0.02 -11.00 5.29
CA ASP A 73 -0.88 -10.34 6.23
C ASP A 73 -2.08 -11.21 6.61
N GLN A 74 -2.56 -12.11 5.71
CA GLN A 74 -3.51 -13.16 6.07
C GLN A 74 -2.95 -14.08 7.17
N LYS A 75 -1.69 -14.51 7.05
CA LYS A 75 -1.03 -15.33 8.08
C LYS A 75 -0.85 -14.58 9.38
N LEU A 76 -0.52 -13.29 9.34
CA LEU A 76 -0.45 -12.45 10.53
C LEU A 76 -1.81 -12.32 11.22
N ALA A 77 -2.90 -12.13 10.48
CA ALA A 77 -4.26 -12.09 11.01
C ALA A 77 -4.66 -13.39 11.74
N LEU A 78 -4.17 -14.54 11.27
CA LEU A 78 -4.40 -15.83 11.94
C LEU A 78 -3.63 -16.02 13.25
N THR A 79 -2.47 -15.35 13.39
CA THR A 79 -1.51 -15.63 14.47
C THR A 79 -1.47 -14.55 15.55
N LEU A 80 -1.72 -13.29 15.18
CA LEU A 80 -1.67 -12.17 16.12
C LEU A 80 -2.96 -12.08 16.94
N GLN A 81 -2.82 -11.66 18.20
CA GLN A 81 -3.92 -11.49 19.15
C GLN A 81 -4.22 -9.99 19.33
N ASP A 82 -5.48 -9.64 19.59
CA ASP A 82 -5.93 -8.27 19.86
C ASP A 82 -5.60 -7.26 18.75
N LEU A 83 -5.52 -7.73 17.51
CA LEU A 83 -5.39 -6.92 16.30
C LEU A 83 -6.76 -6.81 15.64
N ASP A 84 -7.24 -5.59 15.44
CA ASP A 84 -8.60 -5.36 14.93
C ASP A 84 -8.62 -5.19 13.40
N VAL A 85 -7.63 -4.49 12.82
CA VAL A 85 -7.60 -4.18 11.38
C VAL A 85 -6.18 -4.31 10.83
N ILE A 86 -6.04 -4.86 9.64
CA ILE A 86 -4.83 -4.77 8.80
C ILE A 86 -5.16 -4.00 7.53
N LEU A 87 -4.45 -2.90 7.30
CA LEU A 87 -4.43 -2.20 6.02
C LEU A 87 -3.19 -2.68 5.27
N THR A 88 -3.39 -3.60 4.31
CA THR A 88 -2.28 -4.25 3.58
C THR A 88 -1.95 -3.53 2.28
N GLY A 89 -0.68 -3.54 1.90
CA GLY A 89 -0.15 -3.02 0.65
C GLY A 89 0.83 -4.00 0.00
N HIS A 90 1.60 -3.56 -0.96
CA HIS A 90 2.63 -4.25 -1.72
C HIS A 90 2.12 -5.08 -2.92
N THR A 91 1.20 -6.00 -2.72
CA THR A 91 0.72 -6.93 -3.77
C THR A 91 -0.29 -6.30 -4.73
N HIS A 92 -0.70 -5.04 -4.46
CA HIS A 92 -1.61 -4.26 -5.30
C HIS A 92 -3.01 -4.86 -5.48
N ASP A 93 -3.42 -5.75 -4.58
CA ASP A 93 -4.76 -6.35 -4.65
C ASP A 93 -5.84 -5.30 -4.41
N ALA A 94 -6.87 -5.31 -5.24
CA ALA A 94 -8.05 -4.49 -5.08
C ALA A 94 -9.18 -5.38 -4.53
N ILE A 95 -9.41 -5.35 -3.22
CA ILE A 95 -10.36 -6.21 -2.53
C ILE A 95 -11.63 -5.41 -2.25
N PRO A 96 -12.78 -5.80 -2.85
CA PRO A 96 -14.01 -4.99 -2.78
C PRO A 96 -14.52 -4.78 -1.36
N GLU A 97 -14.39 -5.80 -0.50
CA GLU A 97 -14.87 -5.79 0.88
C GLU A 97 -13.80 -6.34 1.83
N ALA A 98 -13.79 -5.87 3.07
CA ALA A 98 -12.87 -6.37 4.08
C ALA A 98 -13.08 -7.86 4.34
N ILE A 99 -11.98 -8.61 4.44
CA ILE A 99 -12.00 -10.02 4.77
C ILE A 99 -11.80 -10.18 6.27
N ASN A 100 -12.75 -10.84 6.95
CA ASN A 100 -12.61 -11.15 8.38
C ASN A 100 -11.85 -12.45 8.56
N ILE A 101 -10.69 -12.37 9.19
CA ILE A 101 -9.81 -13.50 9.50
C ILE A 101 -9.57 -13.51 11.01
N ASN A 102 -10.12 -14.46 11.72
CA ASN A 102 -9.94 -14.61 13.17
C ASN A 102 -10.22 -13.30 13.96
N ASN A 103 -11.31 -12.60 13.60
CA ASN A 103 -11.72 -11.29 14.12
C ASN A 103 -10.78 -10.11 13.77
N THR A 104 -9.84 -10.29 12.88
CA THR A 104 -9.05 -9.23 12.28
C THR A 104 -9.58 -8.91 10.88
N LEU A 105 -9.88 -7.66 10.61
CA LEU A 105 -10.37 -7.19 9.31
C LEU A 105 -9.19 -6.85 8.40
N LEU A 106 -9.07 -7.52 7.26
CA LEU A 106 -8.01 -7.30 6.28
C LEU A 106 -8.56 -6.54 5.07
N LEU A 107 -7.95 -5.39 4.76
CA LEU A 107 -8.30 -4.54 3.62
C LEU A 107 -7.10 -4.31 2.72
N SER A 108 -7.34 -4.32 1.39
CA SER A 108 -6.39 -3.90 0.37
C SER A 108 -7.07 -3.00 -0.65
N SER A 109 -6.47 -1.85 -0.92
CA SER A 109 -7.07 -0.80 -1.75
C SER A 109 -6.45 -0.69 -3.15
N GLY A 110 -5.85 -1.78 -3.66
CA GLY A 110 -5.21 -1.77 -4.97
C GLY A 110 -3.94 -0.92 -5.00
N SER A 111 -3.74 -0.21 -6.09
CA SER A 111 -2.55 0.58 -6.32
C SER A 111 -2.80 1.83 -7.17
N HIS A 112 -1.79 2.71 -7.23
CA HIS A 112 -1.74 3.87 -8.13
C HIS A 112 -2.90 4.88 -7.95
N GLY A 113 -3.47 4.96 -6.74
CA GLY A 113 -4.59 5.86 -6.46
C GLY A 113 -5.88 5.52 -7.20
N LYS A 114 -6.04 4.29 -7.73
CA LYS A 114 -7.25 3.87 -8.46
C LYS A 114 -8.45 3.69 -7.55
N TYR A 115 -8.20 3.44 -6.26
CA TYR A 115 -9.25 3.18 -5.27
C TYR A 115 -8.94 3.84 -3.94
N ILE A 116 -10.00 4.13 -3.20
CA ILE A 116 -9.96 4.44 -1.75
C ILE A 116 -10.66 3.30 -1.03
N GLY A 117 -9.94 2.64 -0.12
CA GLY A 117 -10.55 1.70 0.83
C GLY A 117 -11.15 2.48 1.99
N ARG A 118 -12.44 2.28 2.25
CA ARG A 118 -13.14 2.82 3.42
C ARG A 118 -13.58 1.70 4.32
N ILE A 119 -13.36 1.87 5.62
CA ILE A 119 -13.90 1.00 6.65
C ILE A 119 -14.54 1.85 7.75
N ASP A 120 -15.77 1.53 8.08
CA ASP A 120 -16.53 2.11 9.18
C ASP A 120 -16.69 1.01 10.25
N LEU A 121 -16.31 1.31 11.50
CA LEU A 121 -16.32 0.37 12.61
C LEU A 121 -17.34 0.81 13.66
N ASP A 122 -18.23 -0.09 14.11
CA ASP A 122 -19.05 0.09 15.31
C ASP A 122 -18.26 -0.45 16.52
N ILE A 123 -17.96 0.42 17.48
CA ILE A 123 -17.16 0.09 18.65
C ILE A 123 -18.05 0.10 19.89
N LYS A 124 -18.13 -1.02 20.60
CA LYS A 124 -18.83 -1.11 21.89
C LYS A 124 -17.92 -1.72 22.95
N LYS A 125 -17.75 -1.02 24.06
CA LYS A 125 -16.90 -1.46 25.19
C LYS A 125 -15.49 -1.84 24.75
N GLY A 126 -14.87 -1.02 23.86
CA GLY A 126 -13.51 -1.21 23.36
C GLY A 126 -13.33 -2.39 22.40
N LYS A 127 -14.41 -2.87 21.77
CA LYS A 127 -14.38 -3.97 20.78
C LYS A 127 -15.14 -3.59 19.52
N VAL A 128 -14.64 -4.03 18.39
CA VAL A 128 -15.36 -3.99 17.11
C VAL A 128 -16.52 -4.98 17.20
N VAL A 129 -17.76 -4.49 17.11
CA VAL A 129 -18.97 -5.31 17.15
C VAL A 129 -19.64 -5.46 15.79
N ASP A 130 -19.39 -4.49 14.90
CA ASP A 130 -19.88 -4.50 13.52
C ASP A 130 -18.96 -3.62 12.64
N TYR A 131 -19.03 -3.81 11.34
CA TYR A 131 -18.28 -3.02 10.38
C TYR A 131 -18.97 -2.93 9.02
N ALA A 132 -18.67 -1.88 8.29
CA ALA A 132 -18.95 -1.76 6.86
C ALA A 132 -17.69 -1.38 6.12
N SER A 133 -17.46 -1.97 4.96
CA SER A 133 -16.29 -1.64 4.13
C SER A 133 -16.68 -1.43 2.68
N LYS A 134 -15.93 -0.58 1.99
CA LYS A 134 -16.12 -0.29 0.57
C LYS A 134 -14.78 -0.02 -0.10
N LEU A 135 -14.63 -0.54 -1.30
CA LEU A 135 -13.59 -0.13 -2.23
C LEU A 135 -14.20 0.87 -3.23
N ILE A 136 -13.83 2.14 -3.12
CA ILE A 136 -14.39 3.25 -3.89
C ILE A 136 -13.46 3.53 -5.07
N PRO A 137 -13.89 3.30 -6.33
CA PRO A 137 -13.07 3.61 -7.49
C PRO A 137 -12.94 5.12 -7.69
N ILE A 138 -11.76 5.55 -8.10
CA ILE A 138 -11.44 6.95 -8.39
C ILE A 138 -11.31 7.12 -9.91
N PHE A 139 -12.29 7.79 -10.49
CA PHE A 139 -12.32 8.09 -11.93
C PHE A 139 -11.93 9.55 -12.15
N SER A 140 -10.81 9.78 -12.83
CA SER A 140 -10.25 11.12 -13.08
C SER A 140 -11.11 11.98 -14.01
N ASP A 141 -12.00 11.37 -14.79
CA ASP A 141 -12.95 12.02 -15.68
C ASP A 141 -14.29 12.39 -15.01
N VAL A 142 -14.52 11.89 -13.79
CA VAL A 142 -15.75 12.14 -13.00
C VAL A 142 -15.48 13.04 -11.80
N ILE A 143 -14.28 12.93 -11.20
CA ILE A 143 -13.93 13.69 -9.99
C ILE A 143 -13.12 14.92 -10.38
N ASN A 144 -13.61 16.10 -9.99
CA ASN A 144 -12.85 17.33 -10.21
C ASN A 144 -11.54 17.30 -9.40
N PRO A 145 -10.39 17.59 -10.05
CA PRO A 145 -9.12 17.65 -9.35
C PRO A 145 -9.13 18.76 -8.28
N ASP A 146 -8.43 18.53 -7.19
CA ASP A 146 -8.18 19.55 -6.19
C ASP A 146 -7.33 20.69 -6.78
N PRO A 147 -7.78 21.97 -6.70
CA PRO A 147 -7.09 23.08 -7.36
C PRO A 147 -5.69 23.34 -6.79
N GLU A 148 -5.50 23.23 -5.47
CA GLU A 148 -4.22 23.47 -4.81
C GLU A 148 -3.21 22.39 -5.18
N MET A 149 -3.63 21.12 -5.21
CA MET A 149 -2.81 20.02 -5.65
C MET A 149 -2.45 20.13 -7.14
N THR A 150 -3.40 20.56 -7.97
CA THR A 150 -3.17 20.78 -9.40
C THR A 150 -2.11 21.85 -9.64
N GLU A 151 -2.20 22.98 -8.93
CA GLU A 151 -1.18 24.05 -9.00
C GLU A 151 0.19 23.54 -8.55
N HIS A 152 0.24 22.79 -7.45
CA HIS A 152 1.48 22.20 -6.93
C HIS A 152 2.12 21.24 -7.95
N ILE A 153 1.34 20.35 -8.56
CA ILE A 153 1.81 19.42 -9.60
C ILE A 153 2.34 20.19 -10.81
N ASN A 154 1.60 21.19 -11.29
CA ASN A 154 2.01 22.00 -12.44
C ASN A 154 3.34 22.71 -12.17
N LYS A 155 3.53 23.28 -10.99
CA LYS A 155 4.78 23.90 -10.57
C LYS A 155 5.96 22.93 -10.58
N LEU A 156 5.76 21.70 -10.10
CA LEU A 156 6.81 20.66 -10.11
C LEU A 156 7.11 20.16 -11.50
N ARG A 157 6.12 20.07 -12.39
CA ARG A 157 6.29 19.60 -13.78
C ARG A 157 6.86 20.64 -14.72
N GLN A 158 6.64 21.92 -14.46
CA GLN A 158 7.04 23.04 -15.34
C GLN A 158 8.48 22.92 -15.88
N PRO A 159 9.51 22.63 -15.08
CA PRO A 159 10.89 22.53 -15.61
C PRO A 159 11.10 21.38 -16.60
N TYR A 160 10.23 20.38 -16.59
CA TYR A 160 10.34 19.15 -17.39
C TYR A 160 9.23 19.03 -18.45
N GLU A 161 8.37 20.03 -18.58
CA GLU A 161 7.17 19.94 -19.40
C GLU A 161 7.49 19.71 -20.88
N GLN A 162 8.51 20.38 -21.42
CA GLN A 162 8.91 20.20 -22.80
C GLN A 162 9.39 18.77 -23.08
N GLU A 163 10.16 18.18 -22.17
CA GLU A 163 10.66 16.81 -22.29
C GLU A 163 9.54 15.78 -22.09
N CYS A 164 8.71 15.96 -21.08
CA CYS A 164 7.60 15.06 -20.78
C CYS A 164 6.52 15.02 -21.86
N ASN A 165 6.31 16.15 -22.57
CA ASN A 165 5.30 16.25 -23.64
C ASN A 165 5.85 15.91 -25.03
N ARG A 166 7.15 15.59 -25.15
CA ARG A 166 7.75 15.20 -26.43
C ARG A 166 7.17 13.87 -26.91
N VAL A 167 6.53 13.86 -28.05
CA VAL A 167 6.05 12.64 -28.69
C VAL A 167 7.25 11.88 -29.26
N LEU A 168 7.54 10.71 -28.74
CA LEU A 168 8.65 9.84 -29.18
C LEU A 168 8.24 8.92 -30.32
N GLY A 169 6.99 8.49 -30.35
CA GLY A 169 6.43 7.60 -31.36
C GLY A 169 4.92 7.42 -31.18
N LYS A 170 4.31 6.72 -32.11
CA LYS A 170 2.91 6.31 -32.06
C LYS A 170 2.83 4.82 -32.26
N ALA A 171 1.97 4.15 -31.50
CA ALA A 171 1.65 2.74 -31.65
C ALA A 171 0.24 2.61 -32.21
N ASP A 172 0.05 1.71 -33.19
CA ASP A 172 -1.25 1.43 -33.80
C ASP A 172 -2.10 0.49 -32.92
N THR A 173 -1.45 -0.18 -31.96
CA THR A 173 -2.07 -1.11 -31.03
C THR A 173 -1.71 -0.78 -29.60
N LEU A 174 -2.46 -1.35 -28.64
CA LEU A 174 -2.13 -1.22 -27.23
C LEU A 174 -0.83 -1.94 -26.92
N LEU A 175 0.14 -1.22 -26.39
CA LEU A 175 1.38 -1.76 -25.85
C LEU A 175 1.20 -2.01 -24.34
N TYR A 176 1.33 -3.26 -23.92
CA TYR A 176 1.18 -3.66 -22.52
C TYR A 176 2.31 -4.57 -22.07
N ARG A 177 2.60 -4.54 -20.78
CA ARG A 177 3.47 -5.48 -20.07
C ARG A 177 2.63 -6.48 -19.29
N ARG A 178 3.25 -7.58 -18.85
CA ARG A 178 2.61 -8.61 -18.00
C ARG A 178 1.55 -9.45 -18.71
N GLY A 179 1.87 -9.97 -19.89
CA GLY A 179 1.20 -11.13 -20.45
C GLY A 179 1.60 -12.42 -19.70
N ASN A 180 1.01 -13.57 -20.06
CA ASN A 180 1.38 -14.85 -19.45
C ASN A 180 2.84 -15.24 -19.72
N PHE A 181 3.40 -14.82 -20.85
CA PHE A 181 4.80 -15.01 -21.22
C PHE A 181 5.51 -13.68 -21.42
N ASN A 182 4.96 -12.82 -22.27
CA ASN A 182 5.46 -11.48 -22.56
C ASN A 182 4.28 -10.56 -22.89
N GLY A 183 4.53 -9.25 -22.91
CA GLY A 183 3.59 -8.26 -23.43
C GLY A 183 4.15 -7.61 -24.69
N THR A 184 3.30 -7.01 -25.49
CA THR A 184 3.71 -6.28 -26.72
C THR A 184 4.73 -5.17 -26.44
N TRP A 185 4.73 -4.60 -25.24
CA TRP A 185 5.73 -3.64 -24.81
C TRP A 185 7.09 -4.28 -24.51
N ASP A 186 7.08 -5.52 -24.00
CA ASP A 186 8.30 -6.27 -23.73
C ASP A 186 9.02 -6.61 -25.06
N ASP A 187 8.27 -6.97 -26.11
CA ASP A 187 8.82 -7.22 -27.46
C ASP A 187 9.51 -5.95 -28.00
N VAL A 188 8.84 -4.79 -27.95
CA VAL A 188 9.44 -3.51 -28.39
C VAL A 188 10.71 -3.18 -27.64
N ILE A 189 10.76 -3.44 -26.31
CA ILE A 189 11.95 -3.20 -25.50
C ILE A 189 13.08 -4.15 -25.89
N CYS A 190 12.78 -5.44 -26.05
CA CYS A 190 13.77 -6.45 -26.45
C CYS A 190 14.34 -6.15 -27.85
N ASP A 191 13.49 -5.86 -28.82
CA ASP A 191 13.90 -5.50 -30.17
C ASP A 191 14.80 -4.25 -30.19
N ALA A 192 14.43 -3.24 -29.42
CA ALA A 192 15.24 -2.01 -29.30
C ALA A 192 16.61 -2.30 -28.69
N ILE A 193 16.71 -3.15 -27.68
CA ILE A 193 17.98 -3.53 -27.05
C ILE A 193 18.82 -4.36 -28.02
N MET A 194 18.23 -5.30 -28.75
CA MET A 194 18.92 -6.13 -29.74
C MET A 194 19.52 -5.25 -30.86
N ILE A 195 18.75 -4.32 -31.39
CA ILE A 195 19.22 -3.36 -32.42
C ILE A 195 20.36 -2.49 -31.89
N GLU A 196 20.22 -1.91 -30.70
CA GLU A 196 21.22 -1.00 -30.12
C GLU A 196 22.52 -1.73 -29.74
N ARG A 197 22.45 -3.01 -29.40
CA ARG A 197 23.58 -3.82 -28.97
C ARG A 197 24.15 -4.73 -30.06
N ASP A 198 23.57 -4.74 -31.26
CA ASP A 198 23.96 -5.63 -32.36
C ASP A 198 24.07 -7.09 -31.89
N THR A 199 23.01 -7.56 -31.21
CA THR A 199 22.90 -8.92 -30.66
C THR A 199 21.75 -9.68 -31.32
N GLU A 200 21.84 -11.03 -31.35
CA GLU A 200 20.78 -11.93 -31.79
C GLU A 200 19.86 -12.35 -30.64
#